data_10cee0abcc56976d15147335e2af3b37
#
_entry.id   10cee0abcc56976d15147335e2af3b37
#
_cell.length_a   1.000
_cell.length_b   1.000
_cell.length_c   1.000
_cell.angle_alpha   90.00
_cell.angle_beta   90.00
_cell.angle_gamma   90.00
#
_symmetry.space_group_name_H-M   'P 1'
#
loop_
_entity.id
_entity.type
_entity.pdbx_description
1 polymer ?
#
loop_
_entity_poly.entity_id
_entity_poly.type
_entity_poly.pdbx_seq_one_letter_code
_entity_poly.pdbx_strand_id
1 'polypeptide(L)'
;IQLIVKDAGKALVQVIDNGTGMSPTDARMSFERHATSKIKESGDLFAIKTMGFRGEALASIAAVAQVELKTKTATDELATLIKIEGSEIKTQEFIQSPTGTNLAIKNLFFNVPARRNFLKGNPVEMKHILEEFQRIALAHPEVGFSLFHNDIEIYNLHSSKLSKRIFAVLDKRY
;
A
#
# COMPACT_ATOMS: atom_id res chain seq x y z
N ILE A 1 -1.20 -10.36 2.47
CA ILE A 1 -1.26 -8.89 2.48
C ILE A 1 -2.25 -8.45 3.54
N GLN A 2 -1.84 -7.52 4.41
CA GLN A 2 -2.68 -6.93 5.44
C GLN A 2 -2.89 -5.44 5.14
N LEU A 3 -4.13 -4.99 5.13
CA LEU A 3 -4.50 -3.58 5.06
C LEU A 3 -5.05 -3.12 6.43
N ILE A 4 -4.44 -2.08 6.99
CA ILE A 4 -4.88 -1.45 8.23
C ILE A 4 -5.32 -0.01 7.93
N VAL A 5 -6.52 0.32 8.31
CA VAL A 5 -7.13 1.64 8.07
C VAL A 5 -7.57 2.25 9.39
N LYS A 6 -7.23 3.52 9.63
CA LYS A 6 -7.74 4.29 10.76
C LYS A 6 -8.40 5.57 10.26
N ASP A 7 -9.52 5.92 10.89
CA ASP A 7 -10.33 7.09 10.53
C ASP A 7 -10.64 7.14 9.02
N ALA A 8 -11.10 6.00 8.47
CA ALA A 8 -11.42 5.84 7.05
C ALA A 8 -10.29 6.32 6.10
N GLY A 9 -9.04 6.06 6.47
CA GLY A 9 -7.86 6.41 5.68
C GLY A 9 -7.32 7.83 5.89
N LYS A 10 -8.02 8.69 6.62
CA LYS A 10 -7.57 10.06 6.91
C LYS A 10 -6.37 10.09 7.85
N ALA A 11 -6.40 9.26 8.89
CA ALA A 11 -5.32 9.15 9.87
C ALA A 11 -4.25 8.14 9.44
N LEU A 12 -4.66 6.98 8.91
CA LEU A 12 -3.75 5.91 8.49
C LEU A 12 -4.34 5.03 7.39
N VAL A 13 -3.54 4.78 6.36
CA VAL A 13 -3.64 3.63 5.46
C VAL A 13 -2.30 2.92 5.51
N GLN A 14 -2.27 1.67 5.98
CA GLN A 14 -1.04 0.88 6.08
C GLN A 14 -1.21 -0.46 5.38
N VAL A 15 -0.25 -0.77 4.52
CA VAL A 15 -0.18 -2.05 3.81
C VAL A 15 1.06 -2.80 4.28
N ILE A 16 0.86 -4.04 4.69
CA ILE A 16 1.93 -4.96 5.12
C ILE A 16 1.88 -6.19 4.24
N ASP A 17 2.99 -6.54 3.63
CA ASP A 17 3.16 -7.76 2.86
C ASP A 17 4.38 -8.56 3.31
N ASN A 18 4.39 -9.83 2.96
CA ASN A 18 5.50 -10.75 3.13
C ASN A 18 6.13 -11.13 1.77
N GLY A 19 6.16 -10.18 0.85
CA GLY A 19 6.73 -10.34 -0.49
C GLY A 19 8.26 -10.29 -0.50
N THR A 20 8.82 -9.99 -1.66
CA THR A 20 10.28 -9.97 -1.87
C THR A 20 10.99 -8.84 -1.14
N GLY A 21 10.27 -7.79 -0.75
CA GLY A 21 10.84 -6.57 -0.22
C GLY A 21 11.64 -5.77 -1.26
N MET A 22 12.38 -4.78 -0.78
CA MET A 22 13.24 -3.93 -1.61
C MET A 22 14.61 -3.79 -0.96
N SER A 23 15.66 -3.65 -1.80
CA SER A 23 16.98 -3.26 -1.33
C SER A 23 16.96 -1.81 -0.79
N PRO A 24 17.95 -1.38 0.02
CA PRO A 24 18.02 0.01 0.50
C PRO A 24 17.97 1.05 -0.64
N THR A 25 18.62 0.75 -1.77
CA THR A 25 18.63 1.61 -2.95
C THR A 25 17.25 1.66 -3.61
N ASP A 26 16.61 0.51 -3.85
CA ASP A 26 15.30 0.44 -4.46
C ASP A 26 14.23 1.09 -3.59
N ALA A 27 14.33 0.90 -2.26
CA ALA A 27 13.43 1.53 -1.30
C ALA A 27 13.47 3.06 -1.41
N ARG A 28 14.67 3.66 -1.53
CA ARG A 28 14.84 5.09 -1.73
C ARG A 28 14.32 5.53 -3.10
N MET A 29 14.72 4.82 -4.16
CA MET A 29 14.29 5.13 -5.53
C MET A 29 12.78 4.99 -5.74
N SER A 30 12.09 4.18 -4.95
CA SER A 30 10.63 4.00 -5.07
C SER A 30 9.82 5.29 -4.87
N PHE A 31 10.40 6.31 -4.26
CA PHE A 31 9.82 7.65 -4.06
C PHE A 31 10.26 8.68 -5.09
N GLU A 32 11.19 8.33 -5.98
CA GLU A 32 11.56 9.21 -7.09
C GLU A 32 10.55 9.12 -8.23
N ARG A 33 10.27 10.25 -8.87
CA ARG A 33 9.37 10.27 -10.04
C ARG A 33 10.01 9.54 -11.21
N HIS A 34 9.19 8.76 -11.91
CA HIS A 34 9.62 7.96 -13.08
C HIS A 34 10.60 6.83 -12.75
N ALA A 35 10.93 6.60 -11.50
CA ALA A 35 11.71 5.44 -11.09
C ALA A 35 10.82 4.19 -11.15
N THR A 36 11.00 3.38 -12.16
CA THR A 36 10.31 2.10 -12.32
C THR A 36 11.28 1.04 -12.82
N SER A 37 11.22 -0.14 -12.21
CA SER A 37 11.92 -1.33 -12.69
C SER A 37 11.10 -2.11 -13.73
N LYS A 38 9.87 -1.67 -14.01
CA LYS A 38 8.85 -2.45 -14.74
C LYS A 38 8.78 -2.12 -16.23
N ILE A 39 9.28 -0.95 -16.64
CA ILE A 39 9.33 -0.49 -18.03
C ILE A 39 10.69 0.10 -18.30
N LYS A 40 11.38 -0.40 -19.31
CA LYS A 40 12.68 0.11 -19.80
C LYS A 40 12.54 0.68 -21.22
N GLU A 41 11.67 0.08 -22.03
CA GLU A 41 11.46 0.44 -23.43
C GLU A 41 9.97 0.62 -23.73
N SER A 42 9.63 1.35 -24.80
CA SER A 42 8.26 1.59 -25.22
C SER A 42 7.49 0.29 -25.56
N GLY A 43 8.19 -0.76 -25.98
CA GLY A 43 7.62 -2.07 -26.24
C GLY A 43 7.10 -2.79 -25.00
N ASP A 44 7.69 -2.52 -23.82
CA ASP A 44 7.29 -3.12 -22.55
C ASP A 44 5.86 -2.73 -22.14
N LEU A 45 5.34 -1.59 -22.64
CA LEU A 45 3.98 -1.13 -22.39
C LEU A 45 2.92 -2.15 -22.81
N PHE A 46 3.18 -2.93 -23.85
CA PHE A 46 2.26 -3.98 -24.33
C PHE A 46 2.39 -5.30 -23.59
N ALA A 47 3.41 -5.44 -22.74
CA ALA A 47 3.70 -6.66 -21.98
C ALA A 47 3.52 -6.48 -20.46
N ILE A 48 2.88 -5.40 -20.02
CA ILE A 48 2.69 -5.10 -18.59
C ILE A 48 1.80 -6.18 -17.95
N LYS A 49 2.37 -6.87 -16.95
CA LYS A 49 1.66 -7.85 -16.12
C LYS A 49 1.47 -7.38 -14.67
N THR A 50 1.85 -6.14 -14.36
CA THR A 50 1.81 -5.58 -13.01
C THR A 50 0.77 -4.47 -12.94
N MET A 51 0.13 -4.29 -11.78
CA MET A 51 -0.92 -3.29 -11.57
C MET A 51 -0.41 -1.85 -11.73
N GLY A 52 0.86 -1.55 -11.45
CA GLY A 52 1.47 -0.24 -11.61
C GLY A 52 2.73 -0.31 -12.46
N PHE A 53 3.02 0.74 -13.22
CA PHE A 53 4.17 0.77 -14.14
C PHE A 53 4.87 2.12 -14.28
N ARG A 54 4.23 3.25 -13.91
CA ARG A 54 4.77 4.60 -14.13
C ARG A 54 5.79 5.06 -13.09
N GLY A 55 5.87 4.41 -11.92
CA GLY A 55 6.78 4.85 -10.84
C GLY A 55 6.42 6.22 -10.23
N GLU A 56 5.14 6.63 -10.25
CA GLU A 56 4.72 7.96 -9.78
C GLU A 56 3.83 7.92 -8.54
N ALA A 57 3.23 6.77 -8.21
CA ALA A 57 2.22 6.68 -7.15
C ALA A 57 2.80 7.03 -5.77
N LEU A 58 3.93 6.43 -5.38
CA LEU A 58 4.55 6.67 -4.08
C LEU A 58 5.09 8.10 -3.96
N ALA A 59 5.68 8.65 -5.01
CA ALA A 59 6.12 10.04 -5.06
C ALA A 59 4.95 11.02 -4.85
N SER A 60 3.80 10.75 -5.50
CA SER A 60 2.60 11.57 -5.36
C SER A 60 1.99 11.47 -3.95
N ILE A 61 1.99 10.28 -3.34
CA ILE A 61 1.53 10.07 -1.97
C ILE A 61 2.45 10.79 -0.98
N ALA A 62 3.77 10.64 -1.13
CA ALA A 62 4.76 11.27 -0.26
C ALA A 62 4.69 12.81 -0.28
N ALA A 63 4.21 13.40 -1.38
CA ALA A 63 4.03 14.84 -1.49
C ALA A 63 2.89 15.39 -0.59
N VAL A 64 1.91 14.55 -0.22
CA VAL A 64 0.69 15.01 0.47
C VAL A 64 0.40 14.26 1.77
N ALA A 65 1.29 13.38 2.20
CA ALA A 65 1.13 12.56 3.39
C ALA A 65 2.48 12.42 4.13
N GLN A 66 2.40 11.96 5.37
CA GLN A 66 3.56 11.46 6.11
C GLN A 66 3.68 9.97 5.83
N VAL A 67 4.79 9.56 5.23
CA VAL A 67 5.00 8.16 4.80
C VAL A 67 6.11 7.52 5.61
N GLU A 68 5.85 6.28 6.05
CA GLU A 68 6.84 5.43 6.69
C GLU A 68 6.91 4.11 5.92
N LEU A 69 8.07 3.82 5.34
CA LEU A 69 8.37 2.59 4.63
C LEU A 69 9.37 1.78 5.46
N LYS A 70 9.04 0.51 5.72
CA LYS A 70 9.98 -0.49 6.24
C LYS A 70 10.02 -1.63 5.25
N THR A 71 11.20 -1.98 4.77
CA THR A 71 11.33 -3.04 3.77
C THR A 71 12.64 -3.76 3.90
N LYS A 72 12.64 -5.05 3.56
CA LYS A 72 13.81 -5.92 3.60
C LYS A 72 13.65 -7.05 2.60
N THR A 73 14.72 -7.35 1.87
CA THR A 73 14.79 -8.58 1.07
C THR A 73 15.18 -9.78 1.95
N ALA A 74 15.03 -10.99 1.42
CA ALA A 74 15.42 -12.20 2.15
C ALA A 74 16.95 -12.31 2.38
N THR A 75 17.74 -11.62 1.58
CA THR A 75 19.22 -11.63 1.64
C THR A 75 19.79 -10.55 2.57
N ASP A 76 18.98 -9.55 2.95
CA ASP A 76 19.43 -8.49 3.84
C ASP A 76 19.35 -8.92 5.32
N GLU A 77 20.32 -8.54 6.14
CA GLU A 77 20.27 -8.76 7.58
C GLU A 77 19.31 -7.81 8.28
N LEU A 78 19.37 -6.53 7.92
CA LEU A 78 18.54 -5.46 8.46
C LEU A 78 17.60 -4.89 7.40
N ALA A 79 16.46 -4.42 7.85
CA ALA A 79 15.50 -3.70 7.03
C ALA A 79 15.88 -2.21 6.94
N THR A 80 15.49 -1.60 5.83
CA THR A 80 15.56 -0.15 5.64
C THR A 80 14.26 0.49 6.12
N LEU A 81 14.36 1.45 7.03
CA LEU A 81 13.29 2.39 7.39
C LEU A 81 13.53 3.71 6.68
N ILE A 82 12.52 4.19 5.96
CA ILE A 82 12.49 5.53 5.38
C ILE A 82 11.26 6.27 5.89
N LYS A 83 11.45 7.49 6.40
CA LYS A 83 10.36 8.41 6.75
C LYS A 83 10.40 9.61 5.83
N ILE A 84 9.26 9.96 5.25
CA ILE A 84 9.11 11.05 4.28
C ILE A 84 7.93 11.92 4.69
N GLU A 85 8.10 13.22 4.61
CA GLU A 85 7.05 14.21 4.84
C GLU A 85 7.14 15.30 3.76
N GLY A 86 6.04 15.52 3.00
CA GLY A 86 6.00 16.54 1.96
C GLY A 86 7.10 16.37 0.90
N SER A 87 7.37 15.16 0.47
CA SER A 87 8.45 14.76 -0.48
C SER A 87 9.88 14.86 0.08
N GLU A 88 10.08 15.26 1.33
CA GLU A 88 11.40 15.30 1.96
C GLU A 88 11.68 14.06 2.78
N ILE A 89 12.81 13.38 2.53
CA ILE A 89 13.27 12.28 3.37
C ILE A 89 13.75 12.87 4.70
N LYS A 90 13.06 12.53 5.79
CA LYS A 90 13.41 12.96 7.15
C LYS A 90 14.35 11.99 7.84
N THR A 91 14.21 10.70 7.55
CA THR A 91 15.02 9.64 8.17
C THR A 91 15.24 8.51 7.17
N GLN A 92 16.45 7.98 7.15
CA GLN A 92 16.76 6.69 6.54
C GLN A 92 17.74 5.98 7.45
N GLU A 93 17.32 4.82 7.99
CA GLU A 93 18.09 4.06 8.95
C GLU A 93 17.86 2.55 8.81
N PHE A 94 18.74 1.75 9.39
CA PHE A 94 18.57 0.30 9.43
C PHE A 94 17.88 -0.11 10.74
N ILE A 95 16.90 -1.01 10.62
CA ILE A 95 16.09 -1.51 11.72
C ILE A 95 15.89 -3.03 11.62
N GLN A 96 15.43 -3.64 12.70
CA GLN A 96 14.90 -5.00 12.65
C GLN A 96 13.47 -4.98 12.11
N SER A 97 13.20 -5.77 11.08
CA SER A 97 11.85 -5.98 10.53
C SER A 97 11.81 -7.32 9.78
N PRO A 98 10.64 -7.96 9.64
CA PRO A 98 10.47 -9.13 8.76
C PRO A 98 10.78 -8.80 7.30
N THR A 99 11.06 -9.84 6.51
CA THR A 99 11.14 -9.76 5.04
C THR A 99 9.79 -9.35 4.46
N GLY A 100 9.81 -8.53 3.41
CA GLY A 100 8.63 -7.96 2.77
C GLY A 100 8.59 -6.44 2.91
N THR A 101 7.40 -5.86 2.78
CA THR A 101 7.22 -4.41 2.84
C THR A 101 6.10 -4.04 3.81
N ASN A 102 6.34 -2.99 4.59
CA ASN A 102 5.35 -2.34 5.44
C ASN A 102 5.35 -0.86 5.10
N LEU A 103 4.30 -0.40 4.45
CA LEU A 103 4.12 0.98 4.02
C LEU A 103 2.96 1.61 4.80
N ALA A 104 3.25 2.61 5.61
CA ALA A 104 2.26 3.38 6.37
C ALA A 104 2.15 4.80 5.81
N ILE A 105 0.95 5.18 5.39
CA ILE A 105 0.59 6.51 4.90
C ILE A 105 -0.26 7.15 5.99
N LYS A 106 0.28 8.21 6.60
CA LYS A 106 -0.31 8.87 7.77
C LYS A 106 -0.74 10.28 7.42
N ASN A 107 -1.82 10.75 8.07
CA ASN A 107 -2.26 12.14 8.01
C ASN A 107 -2.42 12.68 6.58
N LEU A 108 -3.20 11.96 5.76
CA LEU A 108 -3.44 12.34 4.36
C LEU A 108 -3.85 13.80 4.23
N PHE A 109 -3.20 14.52 3.30
CA PHE A 109 -3.35 15.95 3.07
C PHE A 109 -3.00 16.86 4.25
N PHE A 110 -2.06 16.42 5.13
CA PHE A 110 -1.63 17.21 6.29
C PHE A 110 -1.09 18.61 5.91
N ASN A 111 -0.45 18.72 4.76
CA ASN A 111 0.15 19.94 4.21
C ASN A 111 -0.71 20.61 3.11
N VAL A 112 -1.90 20.10 2.83
CA VAL A 112 -2.83 20.64 1.80
C VAL A 112 -4.24 20.78 2.39
N PRO A 113 -4.47 21.77 3.29
CA PRO A 113 -5.74 21.93 4.01
C PRO A 113 -6.98 21.97 3.10
N ALA A 114 -6.88 22.63 1.95
CA ALA A 114 -7.97 22.68 0.97
C ALA A 114 -8.41 21.28 0.53
N ARG A 115 -7.46 20.40 0.17
CA ARG A 115 -7.77 19.01 -0.21
C ARG A 115 -8.32 18.20 0.96
N ARG A 116 -7.80 18.43 2.17
CA ARG A 116 -8.30 17.76 3.37
C ARG A 116 -9.78 18.06 3.62
N ASN A 117 -10.20 19.31 3.39
CA ASN A 117 -11.60 19.73 3.54
C ASN A 117 -12.54 19.12 2.48
N PHE A 118 -12.02 18.66 1.34
CA PHE A 118 -12.80 17.97 0.31
C PHE A 118 -13.01 16.47 0.58
N LEU A 119 -12.31 15.87 1.54
CA LEU A 119 -12.56 14.49 1.95
C LEU A 119 -13.99 14.35 2.45
N LYS A 120 -14.65 13.31 1.99
CA LYS A 120 -16.04 13.02 2.38
C LYS A 120 -16.14 12.51 3.82
N GLY A 121 -17.35 12.24 4.28
CA GLY A 121 -17.59 11.60 5.57
C GLY A 121 -16.97 10.19 5.62
N ASN A 122 -16.59 9.74 6.80
CA ASN A 122 -15.91 8.45 6.99
C ASN A 122 -16.64 7.25 6.35
N PRO A 123 -17.99 7.16 6.37
CA PRO A 123 -18.68 6.06 5.70
C PRO A 123 -18.44 6.02 4.18
N VAL A 124 -18.34 7.19 3.54
CA VAL A 124 -18.13 7.29 2.08
C VAL A 124 -16.69 6.92 1.73
N GLU A 125 -15.70 7.49 2.44
CA GLU A 125 -14.29 7.16 2.21
C GLU A 125 -14.01 5.68 2.48
N MET A 126 -14.56 5.13 3.56
CA MET A 126 -14.40 3.71 3.87
C MET A 126 -15.04 2.80 2.82
N LYS A 127 -16.19 3.20 2.24
CA LYS A 127 -16.81 2.48 1.13
C LYS A 127 -15.86 2.38 -0.07
N HIS A 128 -15.20 3.47 -0.46
CA HIS A 128 -14.23 3.46 -1.56
C HIS A 128 -13.04 2.53 -1.25
N ILE A 129 -12.50 2.57 -0.02
CA ILE A 129 -11.42 1.66 0.39
C ILE A 129 -11.87 0.20 0.30
N LEU A 130 -13.08 -0.11 0.77
CA LEU A 130 -13.63 -1.47 0.70
C LEU A 130 -13.82 -1.94 -0.74
N GLU A 131 -14.32 -1.09 -1.63
CA GLU A 131 -14.49 -1.40 -3.05
C GLU A 131 -13.15 -1.74 -3.72
N GLU A 132 -12.11 -0.95 -3.49
CA GLU A 132 -10.78 -1.22 -4.05
C GLU A 132 -10.14 -2.48 -3.44
N PHE A 133 -10.27 -2.68 -2.12
CA PHE A 133 -9.81 -3.90 -1.47
C PHE A 133 -10.49 -5.15 -2.05
N GLN A 134 -11.81 -5.12 -2.23
CA GLN A 134 -12.58 -6.23 -2.80
C GLN A 134 -12.16 -6.54 -4.24
N ARG A 135 -11.95 -5.51 -5.08
CA ARG A 135 -11.47 -5.67 -6.46
C ARG A 135 -10.15 -6.40 -6.51
N ILE A 136 -9.17 -5.98 -5.70
CA ILE A 136 -7.85 -6.60 -5.65
C ILE A 136 -7.95 -8.03 -5.10
N ALA A 137 -8.71 -8.24 -4.02
CA ALA A 137 -8.88 -9.53 -3.40
C ALA A 137 -9.56 -10.55 -4.33
N LEU A 138 -10.49 -10.11 -5.19
CA LEU A 138 -11.13 -10.95 -6.21
C LEU A 138 -10.21 -11.26 -7.38
N ALA A 139 -9.37 -10.30 -7.79
CA ALA A 139 -8.41 -10.48 -8.88
C ALA A 139 -7.28 -11.46 -8.52
N HIS A 140 -6.97 -11.58 -7.20
CA HIS A 140 -5.86 -12.39 -6.70
C HIS A 140 -6.32 -13.38 -5.61
N PRO A 141 -7.15 -14.38 -5.95
CA PRO A 141 -7.68 -15.33 -4.97
C PRO A 141 -6.60 -16.21 -4.34
N GLU A 142 -5.47 -16.39 -5.02
CA GLU A 142 -4.30 -17.14 -4.54
C GLU A 142 -3.54 -16.43 -3.41
N VAL A 143 -3.75 -15.13 -3.22
CA VAL A 143 -3.12 -14.34 -2.15
C VAL A 143 -4.06 -14.23 -0.95
N GLY A 144 -3.51 -14.40 0.27
CA GLY A 144 -4.24 -14.11 1.50
C GLY A 144 -4.34 -12.60 1.74
N PHE A 145 -5.55 -12.14 2.10
CA PHE A 145 -5.80 -10.72 2.41
C PHE A 145 -6.52 -10.57 3.74
N SER A 146 -6.10 -9.60 4.55
CA SER A 146 -6.87 -9.15 5.71
C SER A 146 -7.05 -7.64 5.69
N LEU A 147 -8.18 -7.15 6.21
CA LEU A 147 -8.48 -5.74 6.36
C LEU A 147 -8.95 -5.45 7.77
N PHE A 148 -8.30 -4.48 8.40
CA PHE A 148 -8.67 -3.95 9.71
C PHE A 148 -9.08 -2.48 9.58
N HIS A 149 -10.16 -2.10 10.24
CA HIS A 149 -10.60 -0.71 10.37
C HIS A 149 -10.80 -0.37 11.84
N ASN A 150 -10.07 0.62 12.34
CA ASN A 150 -10.06 1.03 13.74
C ASN A 150 -9.90 -0.18 14.69
N ASP A 151 -8.89 -1.01 14.38
CA ASP A 151 -8.51 -2.22 15.11
C ASP A 151 -9.56 -3.37 15.07
N ILE A 152 -10.65 -3.22 14.31
CA ILE A 152 -11.65 -4.28 14.07
C ILE A 152 -11.35 -4.99 12.76
N GLU A 153 -11.29 -6.32 12.78
CA GLU A 153 -11.13 -7.14 11.58
C GLU A 153 -12.41 -7.12 10.74
N ILE A 154 -12.32 -6.56 9.53
CA ILE A 154 -13.42 -6.51 8.57
C ILE A 154 -13.37 -7.72 7.62
N TYR A 155 -12.17 -8.05 7.13
CA TYR A 155 -11.95 -9.20 6.26
C TYR A 155 -10.75 -10.02 6.72
N ASN A 156 -10.89 -11.36 6.59
CA ASN A 156 -9.81 -12.32 6.73
C ASN A 156 -9.99 -13.38 5.64
N LEU A 157 -9.31 -13.17 4.52
CA LEU A 157 -9.48 -13.93 3.28
C LEU A 157 -8.24 -14.80 3.05
N HIS A 158 -8.34 -16.08 3.36
CA HIS A 158 -7.25 -17.03 3.07
C HIS A 158 -7.09 -17.26 1.56
N SER A 159 -5.89 -17.64 1.11
CA SER A 159 -5.65 -18.15 -0.25
C SER A 159 -6.66 -19.23 -0.59
N SER A 160 -7.29 -19.15 -1.75
CA SER A 160 -8.36 -20.06 -2.15
C SER A 160 -8.59 -20.03 -3.66
N LYS A 161 -9.46 -20.93 -4.16
CA LYS A 161 -9.97 -20.85 -5.53
C LYS A 161 -10.92 -19.65 -5.66
N LEU A 162 -11.03 -19.10 -6.88
CA LEU A 162 -11.87 -17.92 -7.17
C LEU A 162 -13.31 -18.07 -6.67
N SER A 163 -13.93 -19.21 -6.85
CA SER A 163 -15.31 -19.46 -6.38
C SER A 163 -15.47 -19.23 -4.87
N LYS A 164 -14.54 -19.79 -4.07
CA LYS A 164 -14.55 -19.57 -2.60
C LYS A 164 -14.27 -18.12 -2.25
N ARG A 165 -13.35 -17.46 -2.98
CA ARG A 165 -13.05 -16.05 -2.78
C ARG A 165 -14.27 -15.16 -3.04
N ILE A 166 -15.02 -15.42 -4.12
CA ILE A 166 -16.26 -14.70 -4.45
C ILE A 166 -17.25 -14.79 -3.28
N PHE A 167 -17.51 -15.98 -2.75
CA PHE A 167 -18.38 -16.16 -1.59
C PHE A 167 -17.86 -15.37 -0.37
N ALA A 168 -16.59 -15.52 -0.02
CA ALA A 168 -16.00 -14.85 1.14
C ALA A 168 -16.03 -13.31 1.06
N VAL A 169 -16.00 -12.73 -0.15
CA VAL A 169 -16.05 -11.29 -0.37
C VAL A 169 -17.48 -10.77 -0.45
N LEU A 170 -18.39 -11.50 -1.13
CA LEU A 170 -19.74 -11.02 -1.43
C LEU A 170 -20.78 -11.43 -0.37
N ASP A 171 -20.57 -12.56 0.31
CA ASP A 171 -21.53 -13.11 1.29
C ASP A 171 -21.57 -12.33 2.62
N LYS A 172 -20.63 -11.43 2.85
CA LYS A 172 -20.62 -10.51 4.01
C LYS A 172 -21.58 -9.32 3.88
N ARG A 173 -22.56 -9.38 3.00
CA ARG A 173 -23.56 -8.31 2.86
C ARG A 173 -24.72 -8.42 3.86
N TYR A 174 -24.72 -9.42 4.74
CA TYR A 174 -25.80 -9.66 5.70
C TYR A 174 -25.23 -9.97 7.07
#